data_895ccf6169680a9899e43dd0c03478d5
#
_entry.id   895ccf6169680a9899e43dd0c03478d5
#
_cell.length_a   1.000
_cell.length_b   1.000
_cell.length_c   1.000
_cell.angle_alpha   90.00
_cell.angle_beta   90.00
_cell.angle_gamma   90.00
#
_symmetry.space_group_name_H-M   'P 1'
#
loop_
_entity.id
_entity.type
_entity.pdbx_description
1 polymer ?
#
loop_
_entity_poly.entity_id
_entity_poly.type
_entity_poly.pdbx_seq_one_letter_code
_entity_poly.pdbx_strand_id
1 'polypeptide(L)'
;MKATIAAISFAAMAVTPVLAQETIRFGAPLALTGPLADAGNKSKQGYDICVAAVNAKGGVDVAGKKLKLELVEYDYQSETNRAVQIVQRLINVDKVPFLLSPYGSGDTKATAVVAERYGVPMVAAAAATKSVFDQNFQNLFGVLFPNSMITGAEVAYYKKHVPEAKRVAVLALNSLFPKAIAGELVESAKGQGYDVVYNQIFSPDTTDFSNVLTQIKSINPDWIYATGYTQDLILIRRQMADLGITAKIVTMTAGPAYPEFKENVKALAENITTNSWWHQNANYDDAFLFGSSLKYNEAFKERYKRDATYLEAAATVSCQTLVMAIEEAKSTTADAVRKVLHEKTFSTFYGPVHYGATGQNDINAALVMQIQNDKLMVLAPENLKQGALRVGVPK
;
A
#
# COMPACT_ATOMS: atom_id res chain seq x y z
N MET A 1 -72.42 -28.60 42.74
CA MET A 1 -71.28 -28.69 41.74
C MET A 1 -71.03 -27.28 41.24
N LYS A 2 -69.91 -26.67 41.68
CA LYS A 2 -69.46 -25.33 41.20
C LYS A 2 -68.36 -25.54 40.20
N ALA A 3 -68.55 -25.12 38.93
CA ALA A 3 -67.53 -25.18 37.88
C ALA A 3 -66.71 -23.91 37.93
N THR A 4 -65.40 -24.07 38.12
CA THR A 4 -64.41 -22.97 38.10
C THR A 4 -63.85 -22.86 36.66
N ILE A 5 -64.14 -21.76 36.01
CA ILE A 5 -63.58 -21.45 34.67
C ILE A 5 -62.18 -20.79 34.86
N ALA A 6 -61.10 -21.46 34.43
CA ALA A 6 -59.75 -20.90 34.40
C ALA A 6 -59.59 -20.07 33.14
N ALA A 7 -59.40 -18.77 33.31
CA ALA A 7 -59.02 -17.87 32.18
C ALA A 7 -57.55 -18.01 31.89
N ILE A 8 -57.21 -18.50 30.68
CA ILE A 8 -55.83 -18.56 30.16
C ILE A 8 -55.52 -17.20 29.47
N SER A 9 -54.66 -16.37 30.10
CA SER A 9 -54.18 -15.14 29.50
C SER A 9 -53.06 -15.46 28.50
N PHE A 10 -53.31 -15.25 27.22
CA PHE A 10 -52.30 -15.27 26.16
C PHE A 10 -51.50 -13.96 26.20
N ALA A 11 -50.26 -14.01 26.66
CA ALA A 11 -49.32 -12.90 26.53
C ALA A 11 -48.84 -12.84 25.07
N ALA A 12 -49.28 -11.87 24.31
CA ALA A 12 -48.75 -11.58 22.96
C ALA A 12 -47.32 -11.05 23.08
N MET A 13 -46.33 -11.85 22.77
CA MET A 13 -44.95 -11.37 22.57
C MET A 13 -44.91 -10.46 21.32
N ALA A 14 -44.76 -9.17 21.55
CA ALA A 14 -44.49 -8.21 20.47
C ALA A 14 -43.13 -8.51 19.88
N VAL A 15 -43.09 -9.17 18.72
CA VAL A 15 -41.89 -9.32 17.89
C VAL A 15 -41.63 -7.96 17.24
N THR A 16 -40.75 -7.16 17.83
CA THR A 16 -40.23 -5.95 17.17
C THR A 16 -39.49 -6.39 15.93
N PRO A 17 -39.85 -5.89 14.72
CA PRO A 17 -39.08 -6.19 13.55
C PRO A 17 -37.70 -5.58 13.75
N VAL A 18 -36.68 -6.41 13.77
CA VAL A 18 -35.27 -5.97 13.63
C VAL A 18 -35.17 -5.43 12.21
N LEU A 19 -35.27 -4.11 12.06
CA LEU A 19 -34.96 -3.45 10.78
C LEU A 19 -33.51 -3.78 10.45
N ALA A 20 -33.31 -4.59 9.39
CA ALA A 20 -31.97 -4.87 8.88
C ALA A 20 -31.31 -3.52 8.57
N GLN A 21 -30.15 -3.27 9.17
CA GLN A 21 -29.39 -2.04 8.90
C GLN A 21 -29.06 -1.99 7.40
N GLU A 22 -29.42 -0.89 6.73
CA GLU A 22 -29.07 -0.72 5.32
C GLU A 22 -27.54 -0.75 5.15
N THR A 23 -27.09 -1.24 4.01
CA THR A 23 -25.66 -1.42 3.73
C THR A 23 -25.16 -0.48 2.65
N ILE A 24 -23.90 -0.06 2.78
CA ILE A 24 -23.11 0.52 1.73
C ILE A 24 -21.99 -0.47 1.35
N ARG A 25 -21.78 -0.70 0.05
CA ARG A 25 -20.82 -1.70 -0.43
C ARG A 25 -19.68 -1.06 -1.18
N PHE A 26 -18.43 -1.42 -0.83
CA PHE A 26 -17.25 -1.09 -1.61
C PHE A 26 -16.82 -2.30 -2.41
N GLY A 27 -16.46 -2.11 -3.67
CA GLY A 27 -15.91 -3.16 -4.53
C GLY A 27 -14.39 -3.23 -4.40
N ALA A 28 -13.83 -4.43 -4.26
CA ALA A 28 -12.40 -4.65 -4.14
C ALA A 28 -11.94 -5.82 -5.04
N PRO A 29 -11.28 -5.56 -6.17
CA PRO A 29 -10.54 -6.58 -6.90
C PRO A 29 -9.24 -6.88 -6.16
N LEU A 30 -9.00 -8.13 -5.75
CA LEU A 30 -7.88 -8.53 -4.91
C LEU A 30 -7.03 -9.61 -5.62
N ALA A 31 -5.71 -9.53 -5.50
CA ALA A 31 -4.81 -10.61 -5.89
C ALA A 31 -4.68 -11.62 -4.75
N LEU A 32 -5.63 -12.54 -4.59
CA LEU A 32 -5.59 -13.52 -3.51
C LEU A 32 -4.77 -14.76 -3.87
N THR A 33 -4.55 -14.96 -5.17
CA THR A 33 -3.71 -16.04 -5.73
C THR A 33 -2.77 -15.50 -6.80
N GLY A 34 -1.77 -16.31 -7.20
CA GLY A 34 -0.76 -15.93 -8.19
C GLY A 34 0.43 -15.14 -7.60
N PRO A 35 1.30 -14.59 -8.46
CA PRO A 35 2.56 -13.96 -8.04
C PRO A 35 2.43 -12.76 -7.10
N LEU A 36 1.29 -12.07 -7.10
CA LEU A 36 1.01 -10.90 -6.26
C LEU A 36 0.20 -11.24 -5.00
N ALA A 37 -0.01 -12.53 -4.70
CA ALA A 37 -0.88 -12.98 -3.62
C ALA A 37 -0.48 -12.44 -2.24
N ASP A 38 0.82 -12.37 -1.94
CA ASP A 38 1.32 -11.82 -0.67
C ASP A 38 0.85 -10.38 -0.46
N ALA A 39 0.99 -9.55 -1.49
CA ALA A 39 0.58 -8.15 -1.45
C ALA A 39 -0.94 -7.98 -1.50
N GLY A 40 -1.63 -8.80 -2.29
CA GLY A 40 -3.09 -8.80 -2.36
C GLY A 40 -3.75 -9.18 -1.04
N ASN A 41 -3.21 -10.18 -0.34
CA ASN A 41 -3.68 -10.55 1.00
C ASN A 41 -3.42 -9.45 2.04
N LYS A 42 -2.29 -8.72 1.94
CA LYS A 42 -2.04 -7.55 2.79
C LYS A 42 -3.08 -6.45 2.54
N SER A 43 -3.39 -6.16 1.27
CA SER A 43 -4.45 -5.20 0.92
C SER A 43 -5.80 -5.62 1.51
N LYS A 44 -6.15 -6.91 1.39
CA LYS A 44 -7.37 -7.45 2.01
C LYS A 44 -7.39 -7.24 3.53
N GLN A 45 -6.31 -7.57 4.22
CA GLN A 45 -6.21 -7.38 5.67
C GLN A 45 -6.42 -5.92 6.07
N GLY A 46 -5.87 -4.98 5.30
CA GLY A 46 -6.09 -3.55 5.51
C GLY A 46 -7.53 -3.11 5.28
N TYR A 47 -8.20 -3.64 4.26
CA TYR A 47 -9.62 -3.37 4.03
C TYR A 47 -10.51 -3.99 5.12
N ASP A 48 -10.24 -5.24 5.50
CA ASP A 48 -10.99 -5.96 6.52
C ASP A 48 -10.95 -5.27 7.89
N ILE A 49 -9.79 -4.75 8.31
CA ILE A 49 -9.68 -4.04 9.58
C ILE A 49 -10.40 -2.68 9.55
N CYS A 50 -10.37 -1.97 8.40
CA CYS A 50 -11.15 -0.75 8.20
C CYS A 50 -12.65 -1.04 8.34
N VAL A 51 -13.17 -2.01 7.61
CA VAL A 51 -14.59 -2.37 7.64
C VAL A 51 -15.02 -2.78 9.04
N ALA A 52 -14.22 -3.59 9.73
CA ALA A 52 -14.51 -4.01 11.09
C ALA A 52 -14.56 -2.82 12.06
N ALA A 53 -13.59 -1.89 11.97
CA ALA A 53 -13.54 -0.72 12.84
C ALA A 53 -14.67 0.28 12.55
N VAL A 54 -15.02 0.52 11.29
CA VAL A 54 -16.16 1.37 10.89
C VAL A 54 -17.47 0.77 11.42
N ASN A 55 -17.68 -0.52 11.25
CA ASN A 55 -18.89 -1.18 11.72
C ASN A 55 -18.98 -1.22 13.27
N ALA A 56 -17.86 -1.37 13.97
CA ALA A 56 -17.79 -1.29 15.42
C ALA A 56 -18.18 0.12 15.95
N LYS A 57 -17.94 1.18 15.17
CA LYS A 57 -18.41 2.55 15.42
C LYS A 57 -19.91 2.76 15.14
N GLY A 58 -20.61 1.76 14.66
CA GLY A 58 -22.03 1.81 14.26
C GLY A 58 -22.26 1.98 12.75
N GLY A 59 -21.23 1.92 11.93
CA GLY A 59 -21.30 2.06 10.46
C GLY A 59 -21.01 3.48 9.96
N VAL A 60 -21.21 3.68 8.66
CA VAL A 60 -20.99 4.95 7.94
C VAL A 60 -22.17 5.89 8.18
N ASP A 61 -21.92 7.12 8.63
CA ASP A 61 -22.96 8.12 8.88
C ASP A 61 -23.28 8.91 7.60
N VAL A 62 -24.47 8.71 7.08
CA VAL A 62 -24.97 9.47 5.93
C VAL A 62 -26.15 10.32 6.36
N ALA A 63 -25.90 11.58 6.65
CA ALA A 63 -26.92 12.54 7.12
C ALA A 63 -27.72 12.06 8.36
N GLY A 64 -27.03 11.42 9.32
CA GLY A 64 -27.64 10.88 10.55
C GLY A 64 -28.16 9.44 10.42
N LYS A 65 -28.11 8.85 9.23
CA LYS A 65 -28.43 7.44 8.98
C LYS A 65 -27.18 6.59 8.99
N LYS A 66 -27.10 5.60 9.87
CA LYS A 66 -25.97 4.67 9.97
C LYS A 66 -26.13 3.50 9.00
N LEU A 67 -25.22 3.39 8.03
CA LEU A 67 -25.17 2.30 7.05
C LEU A 67 -24.07 1.31 7.45
N LYS A 68 -24.35 0.01 7.39
CA LYS A 68 -23.30 -1.02 7.54
C LYS A 68 -22.38 -1.01 6.35
N LEU A 69 -21.06 -1.01 6.57
CA LEU A 69 -20.08 -1.13 5.48
C LEU A 69 -19.82 -2.60 5.16
N GLU A 70 -19.85 -2.95 3.88
CA GLU A 70 -19.54 -4.29 3.37
C GLU A 70 -18.56 -4.21 2.20
N LEU A 71 -17.70 -5.24 2.05
CA LEU A 71 -16.87 -5.44 0.87
C LEU A 71 -17.51 -6.45 -0.06
N VAL A 72 -17.47 -6.14 -1.36
CA VAL A 72 -17.69 -7.10 -2.44
C VAL A 72 -16.35 -7.35 -3.09
N GLU A 73 -15.77 -8.51 -2.83
CA GLU A 73 -14.40 -8.84 -3.24
C GLU A 73 -14.34 -10.02 -4.20
N TYR A 74 -13.41 -9.96 -5.15
CA TYR A 74 -13.13 -11.02 -6.11
C TYR A 74 -11.62 -11.18 -6.31
N ASP A 75 -11.17 -12.44 -6.42
CA ASP A 75 -9.78 -12.76 -6.77
C ASP A 75 -9.54 -12.59 -8.28
N TYR A 76 -8.63 -11.67 -8.63
CA TYR A 76 -8.21 -11.50 -10.03
C TYR A 76 -6.99 -12.34 -10.41
N GLN A 77 -6.49 -13.18 -9.49
CA GLN A 77 -5.42 -14.17 -9.73
C GLN A 77 -4.11 -13.55 -10.26
N SER A 78 -3.83 -12.31 -9.87
CA SER A 78 -2.68 -11.53 -10.36
C SER A 78 -2.69 -11.25 -11.88
N GLU A 79 -3.87 -11.37 -12.53
CA GLU A 79 -4.05 -11.18 -13.97
C GLU A 79 -4.75 -9.84 -14.26
N THR A 80 -4.03 -8.90 -14.86
CA THR A 80 -4.53 -7.52 -15.13
C THR A 80 -5.85 -7.51 -15.90
N ASN A 81 -5.99 -8.34 -16.94
CA ASN A 81 -7.22 -8.41 -17.72
C ASN A 81 -8.42 -8.88 -16.88
N ARG A 82 -8.17 -9.80 -15.96
CA ARG A 82 -9.19 -10.28 -15.02
C ARG A 82 -9.57 -9.21 -14.00
N ALA A 83 -8.60 -8.41 -13.51
CA ALA A 83 -8.90 -7.27 -12.64
C ALA A 83 -9.84 -6.28 -13.34
N VAL A 84 -9.61 -5.98 -14.62
CA VAL A 84 -10.49 -5.13 -15.45
C VAL A 84 -11.90 -5.71 -15.55
N GLN A 85 -12.04 -7.01 -15.82
CA GLN A 85 -13.34 -7.69 -15.90
C GLN A 85 -14.08 -7.68 -14.56
N ILE A 86 -13.35 -7.88 -13.45
CA ILE A 86 -13.91 -7.83 -12.10
C ILE A 86 -14.42 -6.42 -11.77
N VAL A 87 -13.68 -5.36 -12.10
CA VAL A 87 -14.16 -3.99 -11.89
C VAL A 87 -15.42 -3.70 -12.70
N GLN A 88 -15.48 -4.17 -13.95
CA GLN A 88 -16.71 -4.08 -14.75
C GLN A 88 -17.89 -4.81 -14.10
N ARG A 89 -17.66 -6.01 -13.54
CA ARG A 89 -18.66 -6.78 -12.81
C ARG A 89 -19.13 -6.03 -11.54
N LEU A 90 -18.19 -5.57 -10.71
CA LEU A 90 -18.48 -4.83 -9.47
C LEU A 90 -19.39 -3.63 -9.75
N ILE A 91 -19.13 -2.90 -10.84
CA ILE A 91 -19.94 -1.73 -11.22
C ILE A 91 -21.28 -2.14 -11.84
N ASN A 92 -21.29 -3.05 -12.83
CA ASN A 92 -22.46 -3.29 -13.66
C ASN A 92 -23.42 -4.35 -13.08
N VAL A 93 -22.90 -5.34 -12.32
CA VAL A 93 -23.70 -6.44 -11.77
C VAL A 93 -23.94 -6.22 -10.28
N ASP A 94 -22.84 -6.02 -9.52
CA ASP A 94 -22.94 -5.86 -8.06
C ASP A 94 -23.39 -4.46 -7.64
N LYS A 95 -23.35 -3.48 -8.58
CA LYS A 95 -23.80 -2.09 -8.37
C LYS A 95 -23.12 -1.41 -7.19
N VAL A 96 -21.81 -1.64 -7.01
CA VAL A 96 -21.06 -0.96 -5.96
C VAL A 96 -20.89 0.53 -6.31
N PRO A 97 -21.16 1.46 -5.41
CA PRO A 97 -21.02 2.90 -5.67
C PRO A 97 -19.56 3.38 -5.61
N PHE A 98 -18.66 2.60 -5.00
CA PHE A 98 -17.26 2.96 -4.76
C PHE A 98 -16.35 1.75 -4.89
N LEU A 99 -15.09 2.02 -5.27
CA LEU A 99 -14.06 1.01 -5.48
C LEU A 99 -12.83 1.27 -4.61
N LEU A 100 -12.25 0.18 -4.11
CA LEU A 100 -10.88 0.10 -3.64
C LEU A 100 -10.04 -0.54 -4.75
N SER A 101 -8.80 -0.08 -4.97
CA SER A 101 -8.02 -0.53 -6.12
C SER A 101 -7.47 -1.95 -5.97
N PRO A 102 -7.10 -2.62 -7.08
CA PRO A 102 -6.19 -3.75 -7.04
C PRO A 102 -4.80 -3.31 -6.55
N TYR A 103 -3.92 -4.28 -6.28
CA TYR A 103 -2.54 -4.03 -5.90
C TYR A 103 -1.68 -3.61 -7.11
N GLY A 104 -0.84 -2.60 -6.89
CA GLY A 104 0.21 -2.20 -7.81
C GLY A 104 -0.22 -1.19 -8.89
N SER A 105 0.75 -0.43 -9.39
CA SER A 105 0.51 0.67 -10.33
C SER A 105 -0.04 0.19 -11.68
N GLY A 106 0.38 -1.00 -12.16
CA GLY A 106 -0.07 -1.55 -13.44
C GLY A 106 -1.56 -1.87 -13.43
N ASP A 107 -1.99 -2.66 -12.46
CA ASP A 107 -3.39 -3.11 -12.35
C ASP A 107 -4.32 -1.95 -11.97
N THR A 108 -3.85 -1.04 -11.09
CA THR A 108 -4.58 0.19 -10.77
C THR A 108 -4.79 1.05 -12.01
N LYS A 109 -3.76 1.27 -12.85
CA LYS A 109 -3.89 2.04 -14.09
C LYS A 109 -4.92 1.44 -15.03
N ALA A 110 -4.87 0.13 -15.24
CA ALA A 110 -5.79 -0.57 -16.13
C ALA A 110 -7.25 -0.51 -15.64
N THR A 111 -7.47 -0.69 -14.35
CA THR A 111 -8.82 -0.68 -13.75
C THR A 111 -9.37 0.73 -13.57
N ALA A 112 -8.53 1.74 -13.36
CA ALA A 112 -8.93 3.13 -13.25
C ALA A 112 -9.62 3.65 -14.53
N VAL A 113 -9.20 3.16 -15.71
CA VAL A 113 -9.89 3.49 -16.98
C VAL A 113 -11.36 3.08 -16.95
N VAL A 114 -11.66 1.94 -16.35
CA VAL A 114 -13.05 1.46 -16.20
C VAL A 114 -13.79 2.32 -15.16
N ALA A 115 -13.21 2.55 -14.00
CA ALA A 115 -13.79 3.38 -12.95
C ALA A 115 -14.13 4.79 -13.47
N GLU A 116 -13.20 5.40 -14.22
CA GLU A 116 -13.39 6.72 -14.86
C GLU A 116 -14.54 6.72 -15.86
N ARG A 117 -14.59 5.71 -16.75
CA ARG A 117 -15.66 5.59 -17.75
C ARG A 117 -17.05 5.54 -17.13
N TYR A 118 -17.18 4.89 -15.99
CA TYR A 118 -18.46 4.73 -15.29
C TYR A 118 -18.71 5.81 -14.22
N GLY A 119 -17.77 6.73 -14.01
CA GLY A 119 -17.87 7.78 -12.99
C GLY A 119 -17.89 7.25 -11.56
N VAL A 120 -17.26 6.10 -11.30
CA VAL A 120 -17.21 5.46 -9.97
C VAL A 120 -15.91 5.82 -9.29
N PRO A 121 -15.91 6.52 -8.14
CA PRO A 121 -14.70 6.84 -7.42
C PRO A 121 -13.95 5.58 -6.97
N MET A 122 -12.63 5.55 -7.26
CA MET A 122 -11.71 4.49 -6.86
C MET A 122 -10.59 5.08 -6.00
N VAL A 123 -10.41 4.56 -4.79
CA VAL A 123 -9.28 4.95 -3.93
C VAL A 123 -8.22 3.85 -3.95
N ALA A 124 -7.02 4.21 -4.40
CA ALA A 124 -5.91 3.30 -4.59
C ALA A 124 -4.98 3.27 -3.37
N ALA A 125 -4.80 2.06 -2.83
CA ALA A 125 -3.91 1.79 -1.69
C ALA A 125 -2.43 1.68 -2.09
N ALA A 126 -2.15 1.15 -3.30
CA ALA A 126 -0.80 0.68 -3.65
C ALA A 126 -0.35 1.10 -5.06
N ALA A 127 -0.67 2.32 -5.48
CA ALA A 127 -0.19 2.89 -6.73
C ALA A 127 0.59 4.18 -6.44
N ALA A 128 1.88 4.23 -6.82
CA ALA A 128 2.74 5.40 -6.56
C ALA A 128 3.37 5.97 -7.85
N THR A 129 3.19 5.32 -8.99
CA THR A 129 3.76 5.73 -10.28
C THR A 129 3.01 6.91 -10.87
N LYS A 130 3.73 7.99 -11.17
CA LYS A 130 3.19 9.24 -11.73
C LYS A 130 2.25 9.00 -12.94
N SER A 131 2.63 8.13 -13.87
CA SER A 131 1.84 7.86 -15.08
C SER A 131 0.48 7.18 -14.83
N VAL A 132 0.17 6.77 -13.61
CA VAL A 132 -1.16 6.30 -13.21
C VAL A 132 -2.09 7.49 -13.03
N PHE A 133 -1.58 8.58 -12.47
CA PHE A 133 -2.34 9.77 -12.06
C PHE A 133 -2.30 10.92 -13.10
N ASP A 134 -1.35 10.88 -14.06
CA ASP A 134 -1.25 11.88 -15.16
C ASP A 134 -2.27 11.66 -16.28
N GLN A 135 -3.32 10.89 -16.07
CA GLN A 135 -4.35 10.60 -17.07
C GLN A 135 -5.51 11.59 -17.03
N ASN A 136 -5.46 12.59 -16.16
CA ASN A 136 -6.56 13.52 -15.89
C ASN A 136 -7.87 12.83 -15.43
N PHE A 137 -7.75 11.68 -14.78
CA PHE A 137 -8.90 11.00 -14.21
C PHE A 137 -9.49 11.79 -13.04
N GLN A 138 -10.81 11.88 -13.00
CA GLN A 138 -11.53 12.56 -11.93
C GLN A 138 -11.96 11.61 -10.81
N ASN A 139 -11.95 10.31 -11.08
CA ASN A 139 -12.46 9.27 -10.17
C ASN A 139 -11.35 8.39 -9.61
N LEU A 140 -10.07 8.72 -9.80
CA LEU A 140 -8.94 7.98 -9.24
C LEU A 140 -8.24 8.81 -8.16
N PHE A 141 -8.10 8.22 -6.97
CA PHE A 141 -7.43 8.80 -5.82
C PHE A 141 -6.37 7.84 -5.28
N GLY A 142 -5.17 8.31 -4.94
CA GLY A 142 -4.06 7.45 -4.53
C GLY A 142 -3.49 7.84 -3.17
N VAL A 143 -3.48 6.92 -2.20
CA VAL A 143 -2.95 7.15 -0.85
C VAL A 143 -1.42 7.31 -0.86
N LEU A 144 -0.71 6.55 -1.71
CA LEU A 144 0.74 6.65 -1.78
C LEU A 144 1.16 7.93 -2.52
N PHE A 145 2.06 8.70 -1.93
CA PHE A 145 2.70 9.82 -2.60
C PHE A 145 3.67 9.36 -3.71
N PRO A 146 4.06 10.24 -4.66
CA PRO A 146 4.84 9.88 -5.84
C PRO A 146 6.19 9.22 -5.53
N ASN A 147 6.61 8.29 -6.39
CA ASN A 147 7.91 7.62 -6.30
C ASN A 147 9.10 8.60 -6.25
N SER A 148 9.01 9.75 -6.94
CA SER A 148 10.05 10.77 -6.96
C SER A 148 10.37 11.33 -5.57
N MET A 149 9.41 11.37 -4.67
CA MET A 149 9.64 11.75 -3.27
C MET A 149 10.47 10.69 -2.53
N ILE A 150 10.23 9.42 -2.81
CA ILE A 150 11.01 8.30 -2.27
C ILE A 150 12.46 8.35 -2.78
N THR A 151 12.64 8.34 -4.09
CA THR A 151 13.98 8.28 -4.71
C THR A 151 14.80 9.52 -4.40
N GLY A 152 14.17 10.69 -4.39
CA GLY A 152 14.81 11.95 -4.00
C GLY A 152 15.33 11.93 -2.56
N ALA A 153 14.52 11.41 -1.62
CA ALA A 153 14.91 11.29 -0.23
C ALA A 153 16.06 10.29 -0.02
N GLU A 154 16.00 9.14 -0.70
CA GLU A 154 17.07 8.12 -0.63
C GLU A 154 18.41 8.66 -1.17
N VAL A 155 18.41 9.25 -2.37
CA VAL A 155 19.61 9.78 -2.98
C VAL A 155 20.23 10.88 -2.12
N ALA A 156 19.41 11.81 -1.60
CA ALA A 156 19.88 12.87 -0.72
C ALA A 156 20.44 12.32 0.61
N TYR A 157 19.80 11.30 1.16
CA TYR A 157 20.24 10.65 2.39
C TYR A 157 21.60 9.99 2.21
N TYR A 158 21.79 9.17 1.17
CA TYR A 158 23.07 8.49 0.93
C TYR A 158 24.18 9.43 0.53
N LYS A 159 23.89 10.48 -0.25
CA LYS A 159 24.87 11.52 -0.56
C LYS A 159 25.42 12.20 0.69
N LYS A 160 24.56 12.40 1.70
CA LYS A 160 24.96 13.02 2.98
C LYS A 160 25.75 12.05 3.87
N HIS A 161 25.36 10.76 3.92
CA HIS A 161 25.86 9.82 4.92
C HIS A 161 26.97 8.88 4.39
N VAL A 162 27.09 8.74 3.06
CA VAL A 162 28.13 7.94 2.39
C VAL A 162 28.67 8.73 1.18
N PRO A 163 29.28 9.91 1.42
CA PRO A 163 29.68 10.82 0.34
C PRO A 163 30.74 10.24 -0.62
N GLU A 164 31.44 9.20 -0.19
CA GLU A 164 32.38 8.44 -1.03
C GLU A 164 31.69 7.43 -1.97
N ALA A 165 30.41 7.11 -1.79
CA ALA A 165 29.67 6.32 -2.76
C ALA A 165 29.35 7.20 -3.98
N LYS A 166 29.86 6.82 -5.16
CA LYS A 166 29.70 7.59 -6.40
C LYS A 166 29.06 6.79 -7.53
N ARG A 167 29.23 5.47 -7.53
CA ARG A 167 28.87 4.59 -8.64
C ARG A 167 27.66 3.75 -8.25
N VAL A 168 26.57 3.88 -9.00
CA VAL A 168 25.33 3.12 -8.74
C VAL A 168 25.01 2.16 -9.87
N ALA A 169 24.68 0.92 -9.53
CA ALA A 169 24.10 -0.08 -10.43
C ALA A 169 22.60 -0.25 -10.13
N VAL A 170 21.78 -0.22 -11.17
CA VAL A 170 20.33 -0.31 -11.07
C VAL A 170 19.83 -1.57 -11.79
N LEU A 171 18.96 -2.34 -11.12
CA LEU A 171 18.31 -3.53 -11.65
C LEU A 171 16.82 -3.45 -11.38
N ALA A 172 15.97 -3.52 -12.40
CA ALA A 172 14.53 -3.34 -12.28
C ALA A 172 13.72 -4.41 -12.99
N LEU A 173 12.65 -4.88 -12.35
CA LEU A 173 11.66 -5.76 -12.98
C LEU A 173 10.92 -5.02 -14.10
N ASN A 174 10.66 -5.71 -15.21
CA ASN A 174 9.83 -5.21 -16.31
C ASN A 174 8.34 -5.15 -15.94
N SER A 175 8.00 -4.31 -14.99
CA SER A 175 6.64 -3.98 -14.58
C SER A 175 6.51 -2.48 -14.36
N LEU A 176 5.30 -1.93 -14.37
CA LEU A 176 5.09 -0.47 -14.39
C LEU A 176 5.75 0.22 -13.19
N PHE A 177 5.47 -0.23 -11.96
CA PHE A 177 6.03 0.38 -10.75
C PHE A 177 7.56 0.24 -10.67
N PRO A 178 8.17 -0.97 -10.78
CA PRO A 178 9.62 -1.12 -10.68
C PRO A 178 10.39 -0.32 -11.73
N LYS A 179 9.91 -0.29 -12.98
CA LYS A 179 10.55 0.51 -14.04
C LYS A 179 10.48 2.01 -13.75
N ALA A 180 9.32 2.47 -13.30
CA ALA A 180 9.12 3.90 -13.04
C ALA A 180 10.02 4.38 -11.90
N ILE A 181 10.01 3.69 -10.75
CA ILE A 181 10.82 4.08 -9.59
C ILE A 181 12.33 3.96 -9.88
N ALA A 182 12.77 2.96 -10.68
CA ALA A 182 14.14 2.85 -11.11
C ALA A 182 14.55 4.02 -12.03
N GLY A 183 13.68 4.41 -12.97
CA GLY A 183 13.91 5.57 -13.83
C GLY A 183 14.03 6.86 -13.02
N GLU A 184 13.14 7.09 -12.09
CA GLU A 184 13.16 8.27 -11.20
C GLU A 184 14.38 8.26 -10.28
N LEU A 185 14.84 7.08 -9.81
CA LEU A 185 16.10 6.95 -9.09
C LEU A 185 17.30 7.35 -9.96
N VAL A 186 17.36 6.83 -11.18
CA VAL A 186 18.45 7.16 -12.14
C VAL A 186 18.51 8.65 -12.39
N GLU A 187 17.39 9.31 -12.60
CA GLU A 187 17.32 10.76 -12.79
C GLU A 187 17.79 11.52 -11.53
N SER A 188 17.27 11.15 -10.36
CA SER A 188 17.65 11.76 -9.09
C SER A 188 19.14 11.55 -8.79
N ALA A 189 19.67 10.35 -8.99
CA ALA A 189 21.07 10.02 -8.77
C ALA A 189 22.01 10.84 -9.68
N LYS A 190 21.73 10.89 -10.98
CA LYS A 190 22.49 11.73 -11.94
C LYS A 190 22.42 13.20 -11.58
N GLY A 191 21.24 13.72 -11.23
CA GLY A 191 21.04 15.11 -10.82
C GLY A 191 21.84 15.49 -9.56
N GLN A 192 22.18 14.51 -8.72
CA GLN A 192 23.00 14.71 -7.53
C GLN A 192 24.47 14.28 -7.69
N GLY A 193 24.90 13.94 -8.90
CA GLY A 193 26.31 13.69 -9.25
C GLY A 193 26.77 12.25 -9.00
N TYR A 194 25.84 11.29 -8.97
CA TYR A 194 26.20 9.87 -9.04
C TYR A 194 26.45 9.44 -10.49
N ASP A 195 27.38 8.52 -10.68
CA ASP A 195 27.62 7.84 -11.94
C ASP A 195 26.78 6.55 -12.00
N VAL A 196 25.81 6.50 -12.91
CA VAL A 196 24.98 5.30 -13.14
C VAL A 196 25.73 4.37 -14.07
N VAL A 197 26.53 3.47 -13.49
CA VAL A 197 27.46 2.59 -14.19
C VAL A 197 26.80 1.33 -14.76
N TYR A 198 25.58 1.02 -14.35
CA TYR A 198 24.79 -0.11 -14.84
C TYR A 198 23.31 0.19 -14.67
N ASN A 199 22.50 -0.14 -15.66
CA ASN A 199 21.05 0.01 -15.59
C ASN A 199 20.38 -1.02 -16.49
N GLN A 200 19.73 -2.02 -15.91
CA GLN A 200 19.09 -3.09 -16.66
C GLN A 200 17.70 -3.44 -16.13
N ILE A 201 16.82 -3.79 -17.07
CA ILE A 201 15.47 -4.27 -16.81
C ILE A 201 15.44 -5.77 -17.08
N PHE A 202 14.93 -6.54 -16.11
CA PHE A 202 14.78 -8.00 -16.24
C PHE A 202 13.30 -8.40 -16.44
N SER A 203 13.09 -9.56 -17.06
CA SER A 203 11.76 -10.13 -17.34
C SER A 203 11.08 -10.66 -16.07
N PRO A 204 9.73 -10.62 -15.98
CA PRO A 204 8.99 -11.19 -14.84
C PRO A 204 9.29 -12.67 -14.55
N ASP A 205 9.61 -13.45 -15.58
CA ASP A 205 9.88 -14.89 -15.44
C ASP A 205 11.36 -15.22 -15.16
N THR A 206 12.18 -14.20 -14.85
CA THR A 206 13.61 -14.39 -14.57
C THR A 206 13.80 -15.06 -13.22
N THR A 207 14.37 -16.25 -13.22
CA THR A 207 14.74 -17.00 -12.00
C THR A 207 16.26 -17.11 -11.79
N ASP A 208 17.05 -16.88 -12.84
CA ASP A 208 18.49 -16.88 -12.80
C ASP A 208 19.05 -15.49 -13.16
N PHE A 209 19.65 -14.85 -12.16
CA PHE A 209 20.27 -13.55 -12.25
C PHE A 209 21.81 -13.60 -12.38
N SER A 210 22.40 -14.80 -12.49
CA SER A 210 23.85 -15.00 -12.46
C SER A 210 24.60 -14.15 -13.47
N ASN A 211 24.06 -13.99 -14.69
CA ASN A 211 24.66 -13.21 -15.77
C ASN A 211 24.72 -11.69 -15.41
N VAL A 212 23.58 -11.13 -15.04
CA VAL A 212 23.51 -9.68 -14.69
C VAL A 212 24.28 -9.39 -13.41
N LEU A 213 24.22 -10.28 -12.43
CA LEU A 213 24.94 -10.15 -11.17
C LEU A 213 26.47 -10.28 -11.36
N THR A 214 26.95 -11.15 -12.26
CA THR A 214 28.37 -11.24 -12.61
C THR A 214 28.85 -9.95 -13.27
N GLN A 215 28.07 -9.32 -14.12
CA GLN A 215 28.38 -8.02 -14.69
C GLN A 215 28.45 -6.93 -13.59
N ILE A 216 27.47 -6.86 -12.70
CA ILE A 216 27.49 -5.94 -11.57
C ILE A 216 28.72 -6.17 -10.69
N LYS A 217 29.09 -7.43 -10.41
CA LYS A 217 30.30 -7.78 -9.67
C LYS A 217 31.56 -7.25 -10.34
N SER A 218 31.70 -7.41 -11.66
CA SER A 218 32.89 -6.94 -12.40
C SER A 218 32.99 -5.40 -12.42
N ILE A 219 31.85 -4.71 -12.45
CA ILE A 219 31.77 -3.25 -12.39
C ILE A 219 32.15 -2.74 -10.99
N ASN A 220 31.86 -3.51 -9.93
CA ASN A 220 32.10 -3.17 -8.54
C ASN A 220 31.53 -1.79 -8.15
N PRO A 221 30.19 -1.59 -8.18
CA PRO A 221 29.56 -0.32 -7.84
C PRO A 221 29.61 -0.08 -6.31
N ASP A 222 29.51 1.19 -5.90
CA ASP A 222 29.38 1.55 -4.48
C ASP A 222 27.98 1.30 -3.95
N TRP A 223 26.97 1.44 -4.82
CA TRP A 223 25.55 1.29 -4.50
C TRP A 223 24.87 0.39 -5.52
N ILE A 224 24.19 -0.65 -5.03
CA ILE A 224 23.33 -1.51 -5.85
C ILE A 224 21.89 -1.18 -5.47
N TYR A 225 21.08 -0.81 -6.46
CA TYR A 225 19.64 -0.58 -6.33
C TYR A 225 18.86 -1.62 -7.12
N ALA A 226 18.07 -2.42 -6.44
CA ALA A 226 17.22 -3.43 -7.07
C ALA A 226 15.75 -3.16 -6.75
N THR A 227 14.88 -3.22 -7.76
CA THR A 227 13.44 -3.05 -7.57
C THR A 227 12.66 -4.10 -8.36
N GLY A 228 11.68 -4.69 -7.69
CA GLY A 228 10.83 -5.77 -8.15
C GLY A 228 9.76 -6.04 -7.12
N TYR A 229 9.19 -7.23 -7.12
CA TYR A 229 8.32 -7.68 -6.04
C TYR A 229 9.09 -8.60 -5.08
N THR A 230 8.46 -8.99 -3.98
CA THR A 230 9.15 -9.68 -2.88
C THR A 230 9.93 -10.91 -3.34
N GLN A 231 9.36 -11.74 -4.21
CA GLN A 231 10.01 -12.98 -4.67
C GLN A 231 11.24 -12.71 -5.55
N ASP A 232 11.14 -11.72 -6.45
CA ASP A 232 12.29 -11.30 -7.30
C ASP A 232 13.47 -10.88 -6.42
N LEU A 233 13.20 -10.05 -5.41
CA LEU A 233 14.23 -9.49 -4.53
C LEU A 233 14.84 -10.54 -3.60
N ILE A 234 14.06 -11.54 -3.17
CA ILE A 234 14.58 -12.71 -2.44
C ILE A 234 15.56 -13.48 -3.31
N LEU A 235 15.21 -13.77 -4.57
CA LEU A 235 16.09 -14.48 -5.50
C LEU A 235 17.37 -13.69 -5.80
N ILE A 236 17.23 -12.41 -6.11
CA ILE A 236 18.38 -11.51 -6.36
C ILE A 236 19.31 -11.51 -5.14
N ARG A 237 18.76 -11.35 -3.92
CA ARG A 237 19.59 -11.27 -2.72
C ARG A 237 20.35 -12.56 -2.43
N ARG A 238 19.71 -13.72 -2.60
CA ARG A 238 20.33 -15.04 -2.44
C ARG A 238 21.47 -15.21 -3.45
N GLN A 239 21.22 -14.98 -4.74
CA GLN A 239 22.21 -15.11 -5.79
C GLN A 239 23.35 -14.10 -5.67
N MET A 240 23.10 -12.88 -5.15
CA MET A 240 24.17 -11.95 -4.77
C MET A 240 25.10 -12.56 -3.71
N ALA A 241 24.54 -13.23 -2.69
CA ALA A 241 25.34 -13.87 -1.65
C ALA A 241 26.13 -15.05 -2.19
N ASP A 242 25.51 -15.94 -3.01
CA ASP A 242 26.16 -17.07 -3.65
C ASP A 242 27.36 -16.65 -4.50
N LEU A 243 27.25 -15.51 -5.18
CA LEU A 243 28.32 -14.92 -5.98
C LEU A 243 29.30 -14.06 -5.16
N GLY A 244 29.08 -13.90 -3.86
CA GLY A 244 29.91 -13.06 -2.98
C GLY A 244 29.89 -11.57 -3.35
N ILE A 245 28.75 -11.07 -3.86
CA ILE A 245 28.56 -9.67 -4.25
C ILE A 245 28.22 -8.83 -3.01
N THR A 246 29.00 -7.78 -2.80
CA THR A 246 28.79 -6.78 -1.75
C THR A 246 28.90 -5.38 -2.35
N ALA A 247 28.31 -4.40 -1.68
CA ALA A 247 28.47 -2.99 -1.97
C ALA A 247 28.36 -2.19 -0.66
N LYS A 248 28.78 -0.93 -0.67
CA LYS A 248 28.60 -0.04 0.51
C LYS A 248 27.13 0.12 0.86
N ILE A 249 26.29 0.23 -0.16
CA ILE A 249 24.84 0.36 -0.04
C ILE A 249 24.17 -0.68 -0.95
N VAL A 250 23.23 -1.43 -0.40
CA VAL A 250 22.32 -2.27 -1.19
C VAL A 250 20.90 -1.90 -0.84
N THR A 251 20.22 -1.26 -1.77
CA THR A 251 18.82 -0.86 -1.62
C THR A 251 17.94 -1.80 -2.42
N MET A 252 16.90 -2.32 -1.79
CA MET A 252 15.88 -3.13 -2.44
C MET A 252 14.51 -2.54 -2.13
N THR A 253 13.78 -2.13 -3.16
CA THR A 253 12.49 -1.44 -3.01
C THR A 253 11.32 -2.38 -3.13
N ALA A 254 10.39 -2.26 -2.18
CA ALA A 254 9.15 -2.99 -1.96
C ALA A 254 9.28 -4.35 -1.22
N GLY A 255 10.34 -5.11 -1.41
CA GLY A 255 10.53 -6.41 -0.74
C GLY A 255 10.86 -6.31 0.76
N PRO A 256 11.97 -5.64 1.13
CA PRO A 256 12.46 -5.64 2.52
C PRO A 256 11.53 -4.95 3.54
N ALA A 257 10.56 -4.16 3.06
CA ALA A 257 9.52 -3.60 3.92
C ALA A 257 8.51 -4.64 4.40
N TYR A 258 8.53 -5.85 3.86
CA TYR A 258 7.62 -6.93 4.20
C TYR A 258 8.32 -8.05 4.98
N PRO A 259 7.65 -8.67 5.97
CA PRO A 259 8.23 -9.77 6.77
C PRO A 259 8.76 -10.92 5.93
N GLU A 260 8.07 -11.26 4.84
CA GLU A 260 8.39 -12.39 3.97
C GLU A 260 9.79 -12.29 3.36
N PHE A 261 10.27 -11.09 3.05
CA PHE A 261 11.64 -10.91 2.57
C PHE A 261 12.65 -11.40 3.60
N LYS A 262 12.56 -10.88 4.82
CA LYS A 262 13.45 -11.20 5.93
C LYS A 262 13.39 -12.70 6.30
N GLU A 263 12.20 -13.25 6.42
CA GLU A 263 11.97 -14.67 6.73
C GLU A 263 12.62 -15.60 5.73
N ASN A 264 12.66 -15.21 4.44
CA ASN A 264 13.22 -16.00 3.36
C ASN A 264 14.74 -15.83 3.17
N VAL A 265 15.28 -14.63 3.38
CA VAL A 265 16.73 -14.40 3.21
C VAL A 265 17.51 -14.44 4.54
N LYS A 266 16.82 -14.42 5.68
CA LYS A 266 17.38 -14.55 7.04
C LYS A 266 18.54 -13.58 7.29
N ALA A 267 19.71 -14.05 7.71
CA ALA A 267 20.88 -13.23 7.98
C ALA A 267 21.34 -12.38 6.77
N LEU A 268 21.01 -12.79 5.56
CA LEU A 268 21.32 -12.02 4.36
C LEU A 268 20.50 -10.71 4.25
N ALA A 269 19.45 -10.54 5.05
CA ALA A 269 18.69 -9.31 5.12
C ALA A 269 19.44 -8.17 5.83
N GLU A 270 20.44 -8.50 6.68
CA GLU A 270 21.14 -7.52 7.51
C GLU A 270 21.78 -6.42 6.64
N ASN A 271 21.60 -5.18 7.04
CA ASN A 271 22.05 -3.96 6.40
C ASN A 271 21.44 -3.69 4.99
N ILE A 272 20.49 -4.48 4.52
CA ILE A 272 19.72 -4.12 3.33
C ILE A 272 18.91 -2.87 3.64
N THR A 273 19.05 -1.85 2.79
CA THR A 273 18.23 -0.63 2.85
C THR A 273 16.98 -0.77 2.01
N THR A 274 15.95 -0.05 2.40
CA THR A 274 14.68 0.03 1.68
C THR A 274 14.01 1.37 1.96
N ASN A 275 12.84 1.56 1.39
CA ASN A 275 11.98 2.70 1.65
C ASN A 275 10.60 2.25 2.14
N SER A 276 9.84 3.19 2.67
CA SER A 276 8.46 2.95 3.04
C SER A 276 7.64 4.23 2.93
N TRP A 277 6.34 4.07 2.71
CA TRP A 277 5.36 5.15 2.72
C TRP A 277 4.76 5.39 4.11
N TRP A 278 4.96 4.46 5.05
CA TRP A 278 4.47 4.57 6.42
C TRP A 278 5.23 3.62 7.36
N HIS A 279 5.25 4.01 8.65
CA HIS A 279 5.71 3.16 9.73
C HIS A 279 4.94 3.50 11.01
N GLN A 280 4.67 2.51 11.89
CA GLN A 280 3.87 2.71 13.10
C GLN A 280 4.40 3.79 14.04
N ASN A 281 5.69 4.08 13.99
CA ASN A 281 6.32 5.13 14.79
C ASN A 281 6.20 6.54 14.19
N ALA A 282 5.45 6.70 13.10
CA ALA A 282 5.22 8.01 12.47
C ALA A 282 4.44 8.98 13.37
N ASN A 283 3.80 8.46 14.44
CA ASN A 283 3.16 9.21 15.51
C ASN A 283 2.10 10.21 15.03
N TYR A 284 1.32 9.83 14.04
CA TYR A 284 0.16 10.60 13.58
C TYR A 284 -1.08 10.30 14.41
N ASP A 285 -1.88 11.34 14.69
CA ASP A 285 -3.16 11.22 15.36
C ASP A 285 -4.28 10.87 14.36
N ASP A 286 -5.24 10.06 14.82
CA ASP A 286 -6.42 9.66 14.07
C ASP A 286 -7.66 9.75 14.96
N ALA A 287 -8.30 10.89 14.97
CA ALA A 287 -9.53 11.08 15.75
C ALA A 287 -10.74 10.32 15.15
N PHE A 288 -10.62 9.86 13.89
CA PHE A 288 -11.74 9.25 13.19
C PHE A 288 -11.93 7.78 13.55
N LEU A 289 -10.87 6.96 13.54
CA LEU A 289 -11.03 5.51 13.62
C LEU A 289 -10.13 4.82 14.67
N PHE A 290 -8.82 5.02 14.62
CA PHE A 290 -7.87 4.23 15.43
C PHE A 290 -7.20 5.02 16.58
N GLY A 291 -7.32 6.33 16.61
CA GLY A 291 -6.71 7.20 17.61
C GLY A 291 -5.28 7.62 17.27
N SER A 292 -4.41 6.71 16.79
CA SER A 292 -3.04 7.04 16.35
C SER A 292 -2.41 5.94 15.51
N SER A 293 -1.23 6.21 14.90
CA SER A 293 -0.42 5.24 14.18
C SER A 293 -0.09 4.00 15.05
N LEU A 294 0.29 4.21 16.30
CA LEU A 294 0.60 3.11 17.23
C LEU A 294 -0.64 2.28 17.56
N LYS A 295 -1.75 2.92 17.88
CA LYS A 295 -3.00 2.22 18.19
C LYS A 295 -3.55 1.44 17.00
N TYR A 296 -3.39 1.97 15.78
CA TYR A 296 -3.69 1.19 14.58
C TYR A 296 -2.85 -0.08 14.50
N ASN A 297 -1.53 0.04 14.73
CA ASN A 297 -0.64 -1.12 14.71
C ASN A 297 -0.96 -2.12 15.82
N GLU A 298 -1.33 -1.65 17.02
CA GLU A 298 -1.79 -2.52 18.12
C GLU A 298 -3.05 -3.30 17.74
N ALA A 299 -4.07 -2.63 17.19
CA ALA A 299 -5.29 -3.27 16.72
C ALA A 299 -5.03 -4.27 15.59
N PHE A 300 -4.13 -3.93 14.65
CA PHE A 300 -3.71 -4.83 13.59
C PHE A 300 -2.98 -6.06 14.16
N LYS A 301 -2.05 -5.86 15.07
CA LYS A 301 -1.28 -6.93 15.74
C LYS A 301 -2.16 -7.85 16.58
N GLU A 302 -3.16 -7.31 17.25
CA GLU A 302 -4.13 -8.12 17.98
C GLU A 302 -4.86 -9.09 17.03
N ARG A 303 -5.25 -8.63 15.84
CA ARG A 303 -6.00 -9.41 14.86
C ARG A 303 -5.13 -10.38 14.07
N TYR A 304 -3.96 -9.94 13.61
CA TYR A 304 -3.12 -10.68 12.64
C TYR A 304 -1.81 -11.22 13.21
N LYS A 305 -1.53 -10.99 14.51
CA LYS A 305 -0.39 -11.50 15.29
C LYS A 305 0.99 -11.05 14.77
N ARG A 306 1.04 -9.96 14.00
CA ARG A 306 2.26 -9.29 13.51
C ARG A 306 2.03 -7.80 13.38
N ASP A 307 3.09 -7.04 13.26
CA ASP A 307 3.00 -5.61 12.97
C ASP A 307 2.48 -5.38 11.55
N ALA A 308 1.76 -4.26 11.34
CA ALA A 308 1.32 -3.81 10.03
C ALA A 308 2.51 -3.29 9.22
N THR A 309 2.47 -3.51 7.91
CA THR A 309 3.36 -2.84 6.97
C THR A 309 2.69 -1.58 6.38
N TYR A 310 3.42 -0.82 5.58
CA TYR A 310 2.83 0.34 4.90
C TYR A 310 1.66 -0.05 3.98
N LEU A 311 1.64 -1.27 3.47
CA LEU A 311 0.62 -1.70 2.52
C LEU A 311 -0.74 -1.93 3.19
N GLU A 312 -0.77 -2.64 4.33
CA GLU A 312 -2.00 -2.76 5.11
C GLU A 312 -2.46 -1.40 5.63
N ALA A 313 -1.52 -0.56 6.08
CA ALA A 313 -1.83 0.79 6.52
C ALA A 313 -2.45 1.64 5.39
N ALA A 314 -1.86 1.63 4.19
CA ALA A 314 -2.38 2.34 3.04
C ALA A 314 -3.75 1.78 2.57
N ALA A 315 -3.92 0.46 2.61
CA ALA A 315 -5.21 -0.17 2.30
C ALA A 315 -6.29 0.24 3.31
N THR A 316 -5.97 0.23 4.61
CA THR A 316 -6.89 0.71 5.64
C THR A 316 -7.27 2.18 5.42
N VAL A 317 -6.30 3.04 5.12
CA VAL A 317 -6.53 4.48 4.91
C VAL A 317 -7.29 4.77 3.62
N SER A 318 -7.11 3.99 2.56
CA SER A 318 -7.92 4.15 1.35
C SER A 318 -9.41 3.91 1.61
N CYS A 319 -9.74 2.90 2.41
CA CYS A 319 -11.10 2.66 2.90
C CYS A 319 -11.54 3.78 3.87
N GLN A 320 -10.71 4.18 4.82
CA GLN A 320 -11.02 5.21 5.82
C GLN A 320 -11.31 6.57 5.17
N THR A 321 -10.49 7.03 4.23
CA THR A 321 -10.70 8.33 3.55
C THR A 321 -11.95 8.33 2.71
N LEU A 322 -12.29 7.19 2.09
CA LEU A 322 -13.55 7.05 1.36
C LEU A 322 -14.76 7.15 2.31
N VAL A 323 -14.71 6.49 3.48
CA VAL A 323 -15.76 6.62 4.50
C VAL A 323 -15.86 8.06 5.01
N MET A 324 -14.72 8.69 5.33
CA MET A 324 -14.69 10.11 5.76
C MET A 324 -15.30 11.03 4.71
N ALA A 325 -15.03 10.79 3.42
CA ALA A 325 -15.58 11.58 2.33
C ALA A 325 -17.11 11.39 2.19
N ILE A 326 -17.62 10.19 2.42
CA ILE A 326 -19.06 9.90 2.40
C ILE A 326 -19.76 10.60 3.58
N GLU A 327 -19.20 10.52 4.79
CA GLU A 327 -19.75 11.17 5.99
C GLU A 327 -19.74 12.71 5.84
N GLU A 328 -18.67 13.30 5.32
CA GLU A 328 -18.58 14.75 5.05
C GLU A 328 -19.54 15.21 3.97
N ALA A 329 -19.65 14.45 2.87
CA ALA A 329 -20.60 14.72 1.79
C ALA A 329 -22.07 14.54 2.24
N LYS A 330 -22.30 13.83 3.35
CA LYS A 330 -23.64 13.42 3.80
C LYS A 330 -24.43 12.74 2.69
N SER A 331 -23.76 12.04 1.79
CA SER A 331 -24.31 11.45 0.56
C SER A 331 -23.50 10.25 0.12
N THR A 332 -24.16 9.31 -0.55
CA THR A 332 -23.54 8.16 -1.22
C THR A 332 -23.43 8.35 -2.74
N THR A 333 -23.73 9.54 -3.27
CA THR A 333 -23.59 9.80 -4.70
C THR A 333 -22.12 10.01 -5.08
N ALA A 334 -21.70 9.45 -6.20
CA ALA A 334 -20.33 9.53 -6.69
C ALA A 334 -19.84 10.98 -6.79
N ASP A 335 -20.66 11.89 -7.33
CA ASP A 335 -20.29 13.29 -7.53
C ASP A 335 -20.03 14.04 -6.21
N ALA A 336 -20.89 13.85 -5.22
CA ALA A 336 -20.73 14.49 -3.91
C ALA A 336 -19.47 14.00 -3.18
N VAL A 337 -19.24 12.68 -3.19
CA VAL A 337 -18.07 12.06 -2.55
C VAL A 337 -16.79 12.44 -3.28
N ARG A 338 -16.78 12.40 -4.61
CA ARG A 338 -15.64 12.82 -5.45
C ARG A 338 -15.22 14.26 -5.16
N LYS A 339 -16.18 15.18 -5.02
CA LYS A 339 -15.91 16.57 -4.67
C LYS A 339 -15.16 16.67 -3.34
N VAL A 340 -15.62 15.95 -2.31
CA VAL A 340 -14.95 15.95 -1.01
C VAL A 340 -13.55 15.35 -1.08
N LEU A 341 -13.37 14.25 -1.83
CA LEU A 341 -12.05 13.64 -2.03
C LEU A 341 -11.05 14.61 -2.66
N HIS A 342 -11.48 15.46 -3.60
CA HIS A 342 -10.60 16.48 -4.22
C HIS A 342 -10.32 17.71 -3.34
N GLU A 343 -11.25 18.09 -2.47
CA GLU A 343 -11.18 19.37 -1.76
C GLU A 343 -10.61 19.25 -0.33
N LYS A 344 -10.68 18.06 0.29
CA LYS A 344 -10.34 17.90 1.71
C LYS A 344 -8.97 17.30 1.94
N THR A 345 -8.34 17.73 3.02
CA THR A 345 -7.23 17.02 3.64
C THR A 345 -7.78 16.17 4.78
N PHE A 346 -7.49 14.86 4.72
CA PHE A 346 -7.93 13.89 5.71
C PHE A 346 -6.82 13.67 6.74
N SER A 347 -7.13 13.87 8.03
CA SER A 347 -6.23 13.53 9.12
C SER A 347 -6.43 12.06 9.49
N THR A 348 -5.41 11.24 9.35
CA THR A 348 -5.46 9.79 9.56
C THR A 348 -4.23 9.29 10.32
N PHE A 349 -4.29 8.07 10.85
CA PHE A 349 -3.12 7.42 11.48
C PHE A 349 -1.95 7.21 10.50
N TYR A 350 -2.21 7.29 9.21
CA TYR A 350 -1.20 7.21 8.15
C TYR A 350 -0.45 8.55 7.97
N GLY A 351 -1.02 9.61 8.45
CA GLY A 351 -0.66 10.99 8.27
C GLY A 351 -1.75 11.77 7.54
N PRO A 352 -1.51 13.02 7.19
CA PRO A 352 -2.42 13.79 6.37
C PRO A 352 -2.46 13.20 4.96
N VAL A 353 -3.66 13.01 4.42
CA VAL A 353 -3.90 12.59 3.04
C VAL A 353 -4.65 13.69 2.32
N HIS A 354 -4.01 14.24 1.30
CA HIS A 354 -4.60 15.22 0.39
C HIS A 354 -4.43 14.71 -1.04
N TYR A 355 -5.54 14.51 -1.70
CA TYR A 355 -5.52 14.08 -3.10
C TYR A 355 -5.39 15.32 -3.98
N GLY A 356 -4.15 15.68 -4.32
CA GLY A 356 -3.83 16.86 -5.12
C GLY A 356 -4.53 16.90 -6.48
N ALA A 357 -4.16 17.85 -7.32
CA ALA A 357 -4.81 18.08 -8.61
C ALA A 357 -4.87 16.84 -9.54
N THR A 358 -3.97 15.87 -9.35
CA THR A 358 -3.94 14.62 -10.11
C THR A 358 -4.71 13.47 -9.44
N GLY A 359 -5.24 13.67 -8.24
CA GLY A 359 -5.81 12.62 -7.40
C GLY A 359 -4.79 11.83 -6.59
N GLN A 360 -3.49 12.07 -6.74
CA GLN A 360 -2.46 11.42 -5.92
C GLN A 360 -2.17 12.21 -4.65
N ASN A 361 -1.94 11.53 -3.53
CA ASN A 361 -1.52 12.16 -2.27
C ASN A 361 -0.18 12.91 -2.46
N ASP A 362 -0.13 14.17 -2.08
CA ASP A 362 1.00 15.08 -2.30
C ASP A 362 1.67 15.59 -1.02
N ILE A 363 1.25 15.14 0.15
CA ILE A 363 1.71 15.64 1.47
C ILE A 363 2.37 14.58 2.33
N ASN A 364 3.08 13.66 2.03
CA ASN A 364 3.77 12.79 3.00
C ASN A 364 5.29 12.80 2.82
N ALA A 365 6.02 12.41 3.86
CA ALA A 365 7.47 12.31 3.87
C ALA A 365 7.91 10.86 3.65
N ALA A 366 8.76 10.65 2.66
CA ALA A 366 9.37 9.35 2.39
C ALA A 366 10.25 8.88 3.56
N LEU A 367 10.16 7.60 3.89
CA LEU A 367 11.01 6.98 4.91
C LEU A 367 12.17 6.24 4.23
N VAL A 368 13.40 6.54 4.65
CA VAL A 368 14.58 5.72 4.36
C VAL A 368 14.77 4.76 5.52
N MET A 369 14.89 3.47 5.22
CA MET A 369 14.91 2.42 6.23
C MET A 369 16.03 1.41 5.98
N GLN A 370 16.40 0.68 7.01
CA GLN A 370 17.39 -0.39 6.91
C GLN A 370 17.04 -1.53 7.88
N ILE A 371 17.25 -2.77 7.44
CA ILE A 371 17.17 -3.92 8.34
C ILE A 371 18.44 -3.98 9.20
N GLN A 372 18.28 -3.87 10.52
CA GLN A 372 19.36 -3.91 11.51
C GLN A 372 18.96 -4.78 12.68
N ASN A 373 19.78 -5.78 13.02
CA ASN A 373 19.51 -6.71 14.13
C ASN A 373 18.10 -7.32 14.01
N ASP A 374 17.75 -7.79 12.84
CA ASP A 374 16.47 -8.40 12.53
C ASP A 374 15.24 -7.46 12.64
N LYS A 375 15.45 -6.15 12.69
CA LYS A 375 14.38 -5.13 12.76
C LYS A 375 14.49 -4.14 11.61
N LEU A 376 13.37 -3.70 11.11
CA LEU A 376 13.31 -2.63 10.11
C LEU A 376 13.36 -1.28 10.85
N MET A 377 14.48 -0.57 10.72
CA MET A 377 14.78 0.67 11.43
C MET A 377 14.59 1.87 10.51
N VAL A 378 13.92 2.91 10.97
CA VAL A 378 13.83 4.20 10.27
C VAL A 378 15.15 4.94 10.40
N LEU A 379 15.74 5.36 9.29
CA LEU A 379 16.98 6.15 9.23
C LEU A 379 16.70 7.63 8.94
N ALA A 380 15.63 7.92 8.20
CA ALA A 380 15.16 9.28 7.89
C ALA A 380 13.63 9.27 7.70
N PRO A 381 12.95 10.41 7.99
CA PRO A 381 13.47 11.71 8.42
C PRO A 381 13.97 11.70 9.88
N GLU A 382 14.73 12.74 10.28
CA GLU A 382 15.41 12.79 11.57
C GLU A 382 14.48 12.71 12.79
N ASN A 383 13.27 13.30 12.70
CA ASN A 383 12.24 13.26 13.76
C ASN A 383 11.65 11.85 14.01
N LEU A 384 11.86 10.90 13.10
CA LEU A 384 11.40 9.52 13.21
C LEU A 384 12.57 8.51 13.35
N LYS A 385 13.81 9.00 13.31
CA LYS A 385 15.03 8.19 13.28
C LYS A 385 15.16 7.25 14.46
N GLN A 386 15.45 5.99 14.16
CA GLN A 386 15.65 4.92 15.13
C GLN A 386 17.08 4.34 15.13
N GLY A 387 17.83 4.60 14.07
CA GLY A 387 19.19 4.08 13.93
C GLY A 387 20.04 4.92 12.97
N ALA A 388 21.34 4.61 12.93
CA ALA A 388 22.27 5.16 11.94
C ALA A 388 22.48 4.16 10.81
N LEU A 389 22.77 4.65 9.60
CA LEU A 389 23.11 3.80 8.45
C LEU A 389 24.34 2.94 8.76
N ARG A 390 24.24 1.65 8.48
CA ARG A 390 25.36 0.71 8.47
C ARG A 390 25.72 0.38 7.03
N VAL A 391 26.98 0.55 6.67
CA VAL A 391 27.46 0.27 5.32
C VAL A 391 27.93 -1.18 5.18
N GLY A 392 27.77 -1.75 3.98
CA GLY A 392 28.10 -3.12 3.67
C GLY A 392 27.03 -4.12 4.08
N VAL A 393 26.84 -5.14 3.24
CA VAL A 393 25.90 -6.23 3.47
C VAL A 393 26.65 -7.54 3.70
N PRO A 394 26.10 -8.52 4.41
CA PRO A 394 26.69 -9.87 4.56
C PRO A 394 26.93 -10.52 3.19
N LYS A 395 27.96 -11.36 3.11
CA LYS A 395 28.24 -12.23 1.97
C LYS A 395 27.38 -13.48 2.03
#